data_0dd0fdf32d5b8f3153c86dd30282c91d
#
_entry.id   0dd0fdf32d5b8f3153c86dd30282c91d
#
_cell.length_a   1.000
_cell.length_b   1.000
_cell.length_c   1.000
_cell.angle_alpha   90.00
_cell.angle_beta   90.00
_cell.angle_gamma   90.00
#
_symmetry.space_group_name_H-M   'P 1'
#
loop_
_entity.id
_entity.type
_entity.pdbx_description
1 polymer ?
#
loop_
_entity_poly.entity_id
_entity_poly.type
_entity_poly.pdbx_seq_one_letter_code
_entity_poly.pdbx_strand_id
1 'polypeptide(L)'
;MLAALSPRPARTAAELVVRLDGMDLPLSINDLGGWLRGEERGSSELSVWLNLLEEESRQGVIDLLKAPLINDRSMARQILNSWAGRRLLDQVSDLVLVDDDATGQTVQVTLESLLDKRAQVTTLDLLEALPAKRVRLDLDALLPVASSWRRQLQRQQALVKTLNQLPVSSLTRRVDPASKAESASDRALQRLNLPVEHRDQPLQIQLWRPLSAEGLERSHWLVLMPGLGGSPDHFRWLGRALSRQGWPVLVLEHPGSDALAVQALLEGRRPPPGAEVLPDRLRDLDAVLAARQRGVFELPGTRLVLGGHSLGALTALLAAGAGPEIGLGRRCGQDLDDLPISNLSRLLQCQIEEVPLPAVRPPRQLAAVVGLNSFGSLLWPRRIPLPSDVAVFLSGGTLDLITPPLSEQLGLLRSLPANPATRAVLVEGASHFSPVRVEGQSGGGQGEDVFQLGEELVGVQPLRVQAQLEREIVRFLSDLELGRVSGSMQDGVEHLQVGDLHVHRLNQNGAERFLD
;
A
#
# COMPACT_ATOMS: atom_id res chain seq x y z
N MET A 1 -17.97 34.60 48.49
CA MET A 1 -18.90 33.56 48.07
C MET A 1 -18.54 33.17 46.66
N LEU A 2 -17.70 32.15 46.47
CA LEU A 2 -17.39 31.53 45.18
C LEU A 2 -18.42 30.42 44.99
N ALA A 3 -19.35 30.63 44.07
CA ALA A 3 -20.28 29.59 43.66
C ALA A 3 -19.50 28.52 42.90
N ALA A 4 -19.40 27.34 43.48
CA ALA A 4 -18.88 26.14 42.78
C ALA A 4 -19.84 25.82 41.64
N LEU A 5 -19.39 26.03 40.41
CA LEU A 5 -20.03 25.51 39.20
C LEU A 5 -19.85 23.98 39.23
N SER A 6 -20.87 23.27 39.71
CA SER A 6 -20.92 21.81 39.52
C SER A 6 -20.91 21.50 38.05
N PRO A 7 -20.03 20.59 37.58
CA PRO A 7 -20.05 20.18 36.19
C PRO A 7 -21.41 19.54 35.88
N ARG A 8 -22.12 20.08 34.90
CA ARG A 8 -23.35 19.46 34.40
C ARG A 8 -22.95 18.07 33.85
N PRO A 9 -23.74 17.01 34.18
CA PRO A 9 -23.49 15.71 33.58
C PRO A 9 -23.50 15.86 32.05
N ALA A 10 -22.46 15.39 31.40
CA ALA A 10 -22.41 15.34 29.94
C ALA A 10 -23.65 14.56 29.46
N ARG A 11 -24.49 15.19 28.64
CA ARG A 11 -25.62 14.49 28.04
C ARG A 11 -25.04 13.51 27.01
N THR A 12 -25.33 12.23 27.17
CA THR A 12 -25.04 11.18 26.17
C THR A 12 -26.01 11.32 25.01
N ALA A 13 -25.58 10.90 23.81
CA ALA A 13 -26.42 10.96 22.62
C ALA A 13 -27.71 10.15 22.81
N ALA A 14 -28.85 10.83 22.64
CA ALA A 14 -30.15 10.21 22.82
C ALA A 14 -30.79 9.76 21.52
N GLU A 15 -30.46 10.42 20.41
CA GLU A 15 -31.11 10.25 19.13
C GLU A 15 -30.06 10.06 17.99
N LEU A 16 -30.22 8.99 17.20
CA LEU A 16 -29.55 8.78 15.94
C LEU A 16 -30.53 9.13 14.82
N VAL A 17 -30.21 10.11 13.99
CA VAL A 17 -31.01 10.46 12.83
C VAL A 17 -30.36 9.88 11.60
N VAL A 18 -31.03 8.96 10.94
CA VAL A 18 -30.58 8.38 9.66
C VAL A 18 -31.26 9.16 8.54
N ARG A 19 -30.44 9.85 7.72
CA ARG A 19 -30.91 10.55 6.52
C ARG A 19 -30.86 9.62 5.32
N LEU A 20 -32.02 9.43 4.68
CA LEU A 20 -32.16 8.60 3.48
C LEU A 20 -33.21 9.19 2.53
N ASP A 21 -32.88 9.37 1.26
CA ASP A 21 -33.73 10.00 0.24
C ASP A 21 -34.29 11.36 0.68
N GLY A 22 -33.46 12.17 1.36
CA GLY A 22 -33.81 13.48 1.89
C GLY A 22 -34.73 13.44 3.11
N MET A 23 -35.08 12.26 3.62
CA MET A 23 -35.90 12.08 4.83
C MET A 23 -35.01 11.82 6.02
N ASP A 24 -35.33 12.45 7.15
CA ASP A 24 -34.67 12.22 8.43
C ASP A 24 -35.49 11.21 9.26
N LEU A 25 -34.91 10.05 9.55
CA LEU A 25 -35.48 8.96 10.34
C LEU A 25 -34.86 8.98 11.74
N PRO A 26 -35.57 9.48 12.77
CA PRO A 26 -35.03 9.50 14.12
C PRO A 26 -35.15 8.12 14.77
N LEU A 27 -34.04 7.63 15.34
CA LEU A 27 -33.91 6.36 16.04
C LEU A 27 -33.40 6.64 17.46
N SER A 28 -33.96 5.99 18.46
CA SER A 28 -33.44 6.04 19.82
C SER A 28 -32.17 5.18 19.91
N ILE A 29 -31.06 5.74 20.35
CA ILE A 29 -29.81 4.99 20.58
C ILE A 29 -30.00 3.98 21.72
N ASN A 30 -30.79 4.31 22.74
CA ASN A 30 -31.11 3.37 23.82
C ASN A 30 -31.91 2.17 23.32
N ASP A 31 -32.90 2.39 22.44
CA ASP A 31 -33.69 1.29 21.86
C ASP A 31 -32.82 0.42 20.93
N LEU A 32 -31.90 1.04 20.19
CA LEU A 32 -30.93 0.33 19.36
C LEU A 32 -30.01 -0.56 20.21
N GLY A 33 -29.50 -0.03 21.33
CA GLY A 33 -28.72 -0.79 22.29
C GLY A 33 -29.52 -1.92 22.95
N GLY A 34 -30.77 -1.65 23.37
CA GLY A 34 -31.68 -2.66 23.92
C GLY A 34 -31.98 -3.79 22.94
N TRP A 35 -32.24 -3.45 21.68
CA TRP A 35 -32.45 -4.42 20.62
C TRP A 35 -31.23 -5.33 20.40
N LEU A 36 -30.03 -4.75 20.34
CA LEU A 36 -28.78 -5.51 20.18
C LEU A 36 -28.48 -6.45 21.34
N ARG A 37 -28.92 -6.11 22.56
CA ARG A 37 -28.75 -6.94 23.77
C ARG A 37 -29.88 -7.95 23.96
N GLY A 38 -30.90 -7.91 23.10
CA GLY A 38 -32.08 -8.78 23.24
C GLY A 38 -32.98 -8.40 24.45
N GLU A 39 -32.90 -7.16 24.92
CA GLU A 39 -33.64 -6.65 26.08
C GLU A 39 -35.04 -6.11 25.74
N GLU A 40 -35.47 -6.27 24.49
CA GLU A 40 -36.73 -5.69 24.01
C GLU A 40 -37.96 -6.22 24.74
N ARG A 41 -38.64 -5.31 25.43
CA ARG A 41 -39.98 -5.48 25.95
C ARG A 41 -40.95 -4.63 25.13
N GLY A 42 -41.48 -5.20 24.05
CA GLY A 42 -42.55 -4.58 23.28
C GLY A 42 -42.11 -3.94 21.97
N SER A 43 -43.06 -3.67 21.08
CA SER A 43 -42.90 -3.14 19.75
C SER A 43 -42.36 -1.70 19.74
N SER A 44 -41.04 -1.54 19.81
CA SER A 44 -40.47 -0.24 19.47
C SER A 44 -40.60 -0.04 17.95
N GLU A 45 -40.79 1.20 17.49
CA GLU A 45 -40.84 1.52 16.06
C GLU A 45 -39.59 0.97 15.34
N LEU A 46 -38.44 1.00 16.02
CA LEU A 46 -37.16 0.46 15.56
C LEU A 46 -37.24 -1.05 15.28
N SER A 47 -37.84 -1.83 16.20
CA SER A 47 -37.94 -3.28 16.01
C SER A 47 -38.80 -3.64 14.80
N VAL A 48 -39.85 -2.85 14.53
CA VAL A 48 -40.69 -3.01 13.34
C VAL A 48 -39.86 -2.77 12.07
N TRP A 49 -39.09 -1.69 12.01
CA TRP A 49 -38.25 -1.37 10.87
C TRP A 49 -37.14 -2.39 10.65
N LEU A 50 -36.43 -2.81 11.69
CA LEU A 50 -35.38 -3.82 11.57
C LEU A 50 -35.91 -5.20 11.20
N ASN A 51 -37.13 -5.52 11.59
CA ASN A 51 -37.78 -6.78 11.19
C ASN A 51 -38.30 -6.77 9.75
N LEU A 52 -38.39 -5.61 9.09
CA LEU A 52 -38.68 -5.50 7.67
C LEU A 52 -37.43 -5.76 6.80
N LEU A 53 -36.23 -5.68 7.38
CA LEU A 53 -34.99 -6.00 6.68
C LEU A 53 -34.91 -7.52 6.47
N GLU A 54 -34.36 -7.92 5.32
CA GLU A 54 -33.96 -9.31 5.10
C GLU A 54 -32.94 -9.74 6.16
N GLU A 55 -32.92 -11.04 6.50
CA GLU A 55 -32.07 -11.59 7.56
C GLU A 55 -30.59 -11.20 7.38
N GLU A 56 -30.07 -11.28 6.15
CA GLU A 56 -28.68 -10.91 5.83
C GLU A 56 -28.39 -9.44 6.11
N SER A 57 -29.30 -8.54 5.72
CA SER A 57 -29.18 -7.10 5.97
C SER A 57 -29.25 -6.77 7.47
N ARG A 58 -30.14 -7.44 8.19
CA ARG A 58 -30.31 -7.30 9.64
C ARG A 58 -29.03 -7.77 10.37
N GLN A 59 -28.48 -8.93 9.98
CA GLN A 59 -27.23 -9.41 10.54
C GLN A 59 -26.08 -8.45 10.24
N GLY A 60 -26.02 -7.89 9.04
CA GLY A 60 -25.02 -6.86 8.68
C GLY A 60 -25.07 -5.62 9.58
N VAL A 61 -26.27 -5.16 9.96
CA VAL A 61 -26.43 -4.05 10.91
C VAL A 61 -25.92 -4.45 12.31
N ILE A 62 -26.24 -5.65 12.77
CA ILE A 62 -25.78 -6.17 14.07
C ILE A 62 -24.25 -6.24 14.09
N ASP A 63 -23.66 -6.79 13.03
CA ASP A 63 -22.21 -6.96 12.92
C ASP A 63 -21.51 -5.60 12.89
N LEU A 64 -22.03 -4.63 12.14
CA LEU A 64 -21.51 -3.27 12.10
C LEU A 64 -21.51 -2.59 13.47
N LEU A 65 -22.63 -2.70 14.21
CA LEU A 65 -22.77 -2.06 15.52
C LEU A 65 -21.92 -2.71 16.60
N LYS A 66 -21.69 -4.04 16.49
CA LYS A 66 -20.84 -4.83 17.39
C LYS A 66 -19.37 -4.86 16.96
N ALA A 67 -19.06 -4.45 15.73
CA ALA A 67 -17.68 -4.45 15.24
C ALA A 67 -16.79 -3.58 16.15
N PRO A 68 -15.65 -4.10 16.60
CA PRO A 68 -14.67 -3.29 17.28
C PRO A 68 -14.09 -2.27 16.31
N LEU A 69 -14.18 -0.98 16.66
CA LEU A 69 -13.60 0.10 15.87
C LEU A 69 -12.07 0.02 15.89
N ILE A 70 -11.51 -0.29 17.04
CA ILE A 70 -10.06 -0.45 17.24
C ILE A 70 -9.85 -1.37 18.44
N ASN A 71 -8.89 -2.29 18.32
CA ASN A 71 -8.59 -3.29 19.36
C ASN A 71 -7.45 -2.90 20.32
N ASP A 72 -6.64 -1.91 19.96
CA ASP A 72 -5.52 -1.43 20.77
C ASP A 72 -5.57 0.08 20.94
N ARG A 73 -5.64 0.51 22.21
CA ARG A 73 -5.74 1.91 22.62
C ARG A 73 -4.57 2.76 22.17
N SER A 74 -3.36 2.22 22.32
CA SER A 74 -2.13 2.97 22.04
C SER A 74 -1.96 3.17 20.54
N MET A 75 -2.21 2.14 19.76
CA MET A 75 -2.18 2.17 18.31
C MET A 75 -3.29 3.09 17.76
N ALA A 76 -4.50 2.99 18.31
CA ALA A 76 -5.64 3.84 17.94
C ALA A 76 -5.29 5.32 18.01
N ARG A 77 -4.75 5.77 19.15
CA ARG A 77 -4.35 7.15 19.37
C ARG A 77 -3.29 7.61 18.36
N GLN A 78 -2.31 6.75 18.04
CA GLN A 78 -1.29 7.07 17.06
C GLN A 78 -1.87 7.18 15.65
N ILE A 79 -2.80 6.30 15.26
CA ILE A 79 -3.47 6.34 13.96
C ILE A 79 -4.34 7.60 13.85
N LEU A 80 -5.21 7.87 14.83
CA LEU A 80 -6.12 9.03 14.82
C LEU A 80 -5.35 10.36 14.76
N ASN A 81 -4.21 10.46 15.44
CA ASN A 81 -3.36 11.65 15.43
C ASN A 81 -2.41 11.73 14.23
N SER A 82 -2.38 10.72 13.36
CA SER A 82 -1.61 10.76 12.12
C SER A 82 -2.27 11.68 11.07
N TRP A 83 -1.51 12.05 10.03
CA TRP A 83 -2.05 12.77 8.89
C TRP A 83 -3.22 12.02 8.22
N ALA A 84 -3.04 10.72 7.96
CA ALA A 84 -4.06 9.88 7.36
C ALA A 84 -5.31 9.75 8.25
N GLY A 85 -5.11 9.58 9.58
CA GLY A 85 -6.20 9.49 10.53
C GLY A 85 -7.03 10.77 10.59
N ARG A 86 -6.40 11.95 10.61
CA ARG A 86 -7.12 13.24 10.56
C ARG A 86 -7.93 13.37 9.27
N ARG A 87 -7.34 13.03 8.12
CA ARG A 87 -8.07 13.05 6.84
C ARG A 87 -9.26 12.11 6.79
N LEU A 88 -9.12 10.91 7.34
CA LEU A 88 -10.24 9.98 7.46
C LEU A 88 -11.32 10.51 8.42
N LEU A 89 -10.94 11.14 9.53
CA LEU A 89 -11.90 11.77 10.44
C LEU A 89 -12.65 12.93 9.78
N ASP A 90 -11.96 13.79 9.01
CA ASP A 90 -12.60 14.86 8.24
C ASP A 90 -13.68 14.29 7.31
N GLN A 91 -13.39 13.21 6.60
CA GLN A 91 -14.36 12.57 5.69
C GLN A 91 -15.50 11.84 6.42
N VAL A 92 -15.19 11.21 7.56
CA VAL A 92 -16.22 10.58 8.39
C VAL A 92 -17.15 11.66 8.97
N SER A 93 -16.66 12.86 9.26
CA SER A 93 -17.48 13.96 9.77
C SER A 93 -18.52 14.46 8.77
N ASP A 94 -18.29 14.31 7.48
CA ASP A 94 -19.28 14.59 6.43
C ASP A 94 -20.41 13.56 6.40
N LEU A 95 -20.13 12.34 6.84
CA LEU A 95 -21.08 11.22 6.88
C LEU A 95 -21.79 11.10 8.24
N VAL A 96 -21.07 11.43 9.32
CA VAL A 96 -21.54 11.33 10.70
C VAL A 96 -21.43 12.68 11.37
N LEU A 97 -22.53 13.44 11.39
CA LEU A 97 -22.60 14.75 12.01
C LEU A 97 -23.02 14.62 13.48
N VAL A 98 -22.22 15.19 14.38
CA VAL A 98 -22.47 15.19 15.82
C VAL A 98 -22.92 16.59 16.23
N ASP A 99 -24.23 16.81 16.44
CA ASP A 99 -24.83 18.12 16.59
C ASP A 99 -24.38 19.09 15.47
N ASP A 100 -23.60 20.12 15.80
CA ASP A 100 -23.06 21.11 14.86
C ASP A 100 -21.54 20.93 14.61
N ASP A 101 -20.93 19.81 15.06
CA ASP A 101 -19.51 19.54 14.85
C ASP A 101 -19.23 18.97 13.45
N ALA A 102 -18.75 19.82 12.57
CA ALA A 102 -18.35 19.46 11.21
C ALA A 102 -16.88 19.00 11.11
N THR A 103 -16.15 18.87 12.23
CA THR A 103 -14.70 18.58 12.21
C THR A 103 -14.35 17.15 12.60
N GLY A 104 -15.33 16.37 13.07
CA GLY A 104 -15.08 15.03 13.63
C GLY A 104 -14.32 15.04 14.97
N GLN A 105 -13.98 16.21 15.50
CA GLN A 105 -13.21 16.32 16.74
C GLN A 105 -13.95 15.73 17.94
N THR A 106 -15.28 15.90 18.01
CA THR A 106 -16.12 15.31 19.05
C THR A 106 -16.07 13.79 19.01
N VAL A 107 -16.09 13.20 17.82
CA VAL A 107 -15.95 11.75 17.62
C VAL A 107 -14.56 11.28 18.09
N GLN A 108 -13.50 11.98 17.68
CA GLN A 108 -12.13 11.66 18.08
C GLN A 108 -11.95 11.69 19.60
N VAL A 109 -12.31 12.80 20.25
CA VAL A 109 -12.16 12.98 21.71
C VAL A 109 -12.96 11.94 22.49
N THR A 110 -14.18 11.63 22.02
CA THR A 110 -15.02 10.62 22.65
C THR A 110 -14.41 9.23 22.51
N LEU A 111 -13.92 8.87 21.32
CA LEU A 111 -13.26 7.59 21.06
C LEU A 111 -12.00 7.44 21.92
N GLU A 112 -11.16 8.48 22.00
CA GLU A 112 -9.98 8.48 22.87
C GLU A 112 -10.35 8.30 24.34
N SER A 113 -11.40 8.99 24.82
CA SER A 113 -11.90 8.86 26.20
C SER A 113 -12.46 7.47 26.51
N LEU A 114 -13.10 6.82 25.53
CA LEU A 114 -13.59 5.44 25.67
C LEU A 114 -12.44 4.45 25.74
N LEU A 115 -11.47 4.59 24.85
CA LEU A 115 -10.24 3.78 24.81
C LEU A 115 -9.40 3.95 26.09
N ASP A 116 -9.53 5.09 26.80
CA ASP A 116 -8.93 5.26 28.13
C ASP A 116 -9.54 4.38 29.22
N LYS A 117 -10.77 3.93 29.02
CA LYS A 117 -11.54 3.18 30.02
C LYS A 117 -11.75 1.71 29.64
N ARG A 118 -11.65 1.36 28.35
CA ARG A 118 -11.97 0.04 27.81
C ARG A 118 -10.88 -0.42 26.85
N ALA A 119 -10.60 -1.72 26.84
CA ALA A 119 -9.63 -2.31 25.90
C ALA A 119 -10.14 -2.34 24.45
N GLN A 120 -11.46 -2.44 24.27
CA GLN A 120 -12.14 -2.45 22.98
C GLN A 120 -13.32 -1.47 23.02
N VAL A 121 -13.57 -0.82 21.92
CA VAL A 121 -14.69 0.10 21.71
C VAL A 121 -15.43 -0.29 20.45
N THR A 122 -16.73 -0.55 20.55
CA THR A 122 -17.59 -0.85 19.42
C THR A 122 -18.23 0.42 18.84
N THR A 123 -18.83 0.33 17.67
CA THR A 123 -19.60 1.42 17.07
C THR A 123 -20.75 1.86 17.99
N LEU A 124 -21.44 0.91 18.63
CA LEU A 124 -22.49 1.22 19.59
C LEU A 124 -21.96 1.97 20.83
N ASP A 125 -20.83 1.50 21.39
CA ASP A 125 -20.20 2.18 22.54
C ASP A 125 -19.87 3.64 22.23
N LEU A 126 -19.38 3.91 21.01
CA LEU A 126 -19.10 5.27 20.56
C LEU A 126 -20.38 6.10 20.46
N LEU A 127 -21.44 5.58 19.80
CA LEU A 127 -22.72 6.26 19.66
C LEU A 127 -23.33 6.60 21.03
N GLU A 128 -23.31 5.65 21.97
CA GLU A 128 -23.84 5.86 23.34
C GLU A 128 -23.04 6.87 24.15
N ALA A 129 -21.74 7.04 23.85
CA ALA A 129 -20.85 7.91 24.63
C ALA A 129 -20.72 9.33 24.07
N LEU A 130 -21.14 9.59 22.82
CA LEU A 130 -21.02 10.91 22.20
C LEU A 130 -21.73 11.98 23.04
N PRO A 131 -21.07 13.11 23.39
CA PRO A 131 -21.67 14.18 24.21
C PRO A 131 -22.55 15.11 23.36
N ALA A 132 -23.54 14.54 22.69
CA ALA A 132 -24.41 15.22 21.76
C ALA A 132 -25.88 14.92 22.05
N LYS A 133 -26.78 15.78 21.61
CA LYS A 133 -28.21 15.46 21.65
C LYS A 133 -28.61 14.56 20.51
N ARG A 134 -27.99 14.79 19.36
CA ARG A 134 -28.32 14.12 18.09
C ARG A 134 -27.05 13.77 17.33
N VAL A 135 -27.00 12.56 16.82
CA VAL A 135 -26.02 12.11 15.85
C VAL A 135 -26.76 11.89 14.53
N ARG A 136 -26.32 12.51 13.44
CA ARG A 136 -26.91 12.27 12.11
C ARG A 136 -25.97 11.40 11.31
N LEU A 137 -26.50 10.31 10.75
CA LEU A 137 -25.85 9.48 9.75
C LEU A 137 -26.44 9.80 8.38
N ASP A 138 -25.68 10.41 7.50
CA ASP A 138 -26.11 10.80 6.17
C ASP A 138 -25.84 9.66 5.16
N LEU A 139 -26.85 8.81 4.93
CA LEU A 139 -26.77 7.73 3.94
C LEU A 139 -26.81 8.27 2.51
N ASP A 140 -27.42 9.45 2.27
CA ASP A 140 -27.44 10.08 0.95
C ASP A 140 -26.02 10.48 0.54
N ALA A 141 -25.18 10.91 1.48
CA ALA A 141 -23.77 11.18 1.25
C ALA A 141 -22.93 9.88 1.14
N LEU A 142 -23.29 8.82 1.86
CA LEU A 142 -22.59 7.54 1.82
C LEU A 142 -22.82 6.75 0.52
N LEU A 143 -24.01 6.81 -0.07
CA LEU A 143 -24.36 6.06 -1.27
C LEU A 143 -23.47 6.38 -2.48
N PRO A 144 -23.14 7.65 -2.81
CA PRO A 144 -22.20 7.99 -3.87
C PRO A 144 -20.81 7.38 -3.65
N VAL A 145 -20.28 7.43 -2.41
CA VAL A 145 -18.99 6.84 -2.03
C VAL A 145 -18.99 5.33 -2.25
N ALA A 146 -20.01 4.63 -1.75
CA ALA A 146 -20.18 3.19 -1.95
C ALA A 146 -20.33 2.83 -3.44
N SER A 147 -21.03 3.67 -4.23
CA SER A 147 -21.18 3.49 -5.66
C SER A 147 -19.86 3.72 -6.40
N SER A 148 -19.06 4.70 -6.00
CA SER A 148 -17.73 4.96 -6.54
C SER A 148 -16.81 3.77 -6.30
N TRP A 149 -16.75 3.28 -5.08
CA TRP A 149 -15.99 2.09 -4.71
C TRP A 149 -16.42 0.85 -5.51
N ARG A 150 -17.73 0.59 -5.61
CA ARG A 150 -18.26 -0.53 -6.41
C ARG A 150 -17.84 -0.42 -7.87
N ARG A 151 -17.91 0.76 -8.49
CA ARG A 151 -17.45 0.98 -9.88
C ARG A 151 -15.96 0.69 -10.03
N GLN A 152 -15.14 1.07 -9.07
CA GLN A 152 -13.69 0.81 -9.11
C GLN A 152 -13.39 -0.70 -9.02
N LEU A 153 -14.06 -1.42 -8.11
CA LEU A 153 -13.95 -2.88 -8.03
C LEU A 153 -14.42 -3.58 -9.32
N GLN A 154 -15.54 -3.12 -9.89
CA GLN A 154 -16.05 -3.66 -11.16
C GLN A 154 -15.07 -3.45 -12.31
N ARG A 155 -14.42 -2.27 -12.40
CA ARG A 155 -13.36 -2.02 -13.40
C ARG A 155 -12.16 -2.95 -13.21
N GLN A 156 -11.75 -3.17 -11.96
CA GLN A 156 -10.67 -4.10 -11.64
C GLN A 156 -11.03 -5.54 -12.06
N GLN A 157 -12.25 -5.99 -11.76
CA GLN A 157 -12.75 -7.30 -12.17
C GLN A 157 -12.87 -7.41 -13.69
N ALA A 158 -13.33 -6.36 -14.38
CA ALA A 158 -13.41 -6.31 -15.82
C ALA A 158 -12.03 -6.42 -16.48
N LEU A 159 -11.01 -5.76 -15.92
CA LEU A 159 -9.63 -5.93 -16.36
C LEU A 159 -9.21 -7.39 -16.31
N VAL A 160 -9.35 -8.05 -15.15
CA VAL A 160 -8.99 -9.46 -14.96
C VAL A 160 -9.74 -10.35 -15.94
N LYS A 161 -11.05 -10.16 -16.07
CA LYS A 161 -11.89 -10.93 -17.00
C LYS A 161 -11.42 -10.76 -18.45
N THR A 162 -11.06 -9.56 -18.87
CA THR A 162 -10.61 -9.28 -20.24
C THR A 162 -9.22 -9.87 -20.49
N LEU A 163 -8.32 -9.76 -19.52
CA LEU A 163 -6.97 -10.35 -19.60
C LEU A 163 -7.05 -11.88 -19.73
N ASN A 164 -7.96 -12.53 -19.03
CA ASN A 164 -8.15 -13.98 -19.07
C ASN A 164 -8.77 -14.50 -20.38
N GLN A 165 -9.44 -13.64 -21.13
CA GLN A 165 -9.95 -13.99 -22.46
C GLN A 165 -8.88 -13.97 -23.55
N LEU A 166 -7.69 -13.45 -23.27
CA LEU A 166 -6.59 -13.44 -24.21
C LEU A 166 -6.03 -14.86 -24.41
N PRO A 167 -5.64 -15.21 -25.63
CA PRO A 167 -5.03 -16.52 -25.89
C PRO A 167 -3.74 -16.68 -25.08
N VAL A 168 -3.59 -17.84 -24.46
CA VAL A 168 -2.36 -18.17 -23.73
C VAL A 168 -1.23 -18.40 -24.73
N SER A 169 -0.13 -17.65 -24.58
CA SER A 169 1.07 -17.83 -25.39
C SER A 169 1.67 -19.22 -25.16
N SER A 170 2.04 -19.88 -26.24
CA SER A 170 2.53 -21.29 -26.24
C SER A 170 3.86 -21.52 -25.50
N LEU A 171 4.42 -20.51 -24.83
CA LEU A 171 5.63 -20.61 -24.02
C LEU A 171 5.35 -21.23 -22.63
N THR A 172 4.59 -22.32 -22.61
CA THR A 172 4.37 -23.14 -21.40
C THR A 172 5.68 -23.86 -21.04
N ARG A 173 6.56 -23.19 -20.32
CA ARG A 173 7.71 -23.84 -19.69
C ARG A 173 7.27 -24.37 -18.33
N ARG A 174 7.38 -25.69 -18.13
CA ARG A 174 7.16 -26.30 -16.80
C ARG A 174 8.00 -25.56 -15.76
N VAL A 175 7.35 -25.17 -14.68
CA VAL A 175 8.01 -24.65 -13.50
C VAL A 175 8.65 -25.84 -12.80
N ASP A 176 9.95 -25.98 -12.90
CA ASP A 176 10.65 -26.79 -11.91
C ASP A 176 10.56 -26.06 -10.58
N PRO A 177 10.02 -26.69 -9.52
CA PRO A 177 10.04 -26.08 -8.20
C PRO A 177 11.49 -25.73 -7.87
N ALA A 178 11.71 -24.52 -7.36
CA ALA A 178 13.03 -24.04 -6.99
C ALA A 178 13.78 -25.16 -6.25
N SER A 179 14.88 -25.58 -6.84
CA SER A 179 15.65 -26.70 -6.30
C SER A 179 16.09 -26.37 -4.87
N LYS A 180 15.99 -27.34 -3.97
CA LYS A 180 16.38 -27.30 -2.54
C LYS A 180 17.87 -26.97 -2.27
N ALA A 181 18.52 -26.21 -3.12
CA ALA A 181 19.91 -25.76 -2.93
C ALA A 181 19.98 -24.54 -1.97
N GLU A 182 19.32 -24.64 -0.82
CA GLU A 182 19.14 -23.51 0.11
C GLU A 182 20.39 -23.10 0.90
N SER A 183 21.30 -24.01 1.19
CA SER A 183 22.39 -23.74 2.15
C SER A 183 23.67 -23.13 1.57
N ALA A 184 23.88 -23.22 0.25
CA ALA A 184 25.12 -22.73 -0.38
C ALA A 184 25.06 -21.25 -0.82
N SER A 185 23.88 -20.63 -0.91
CA SER A 185 23.70 -19.34 -1.57
C SER A 185 23.83 -18.11 -0.67
N ASP A 186 23.74 -18.25 0.64
CA ASP A 186 23.94 -17.13 1.57
C ASP A 186 25.42 -16.71 1.70
N ARG A 187 26.34 -17.48 1.12
CA ARG A 187 27.76 -17.11 1.02
C ARG A 187 27.99 -15.82 0.21
N ALA A 188 27.04 -15.45 -0.64
CA ALA A 188 27.09 -14.19 -1.40
C ALA A 188 26.68 -12.97 -0.58
N LEU A 189 26.03 -13.16 0.58
CA LEU A 189 25.47 -12.09 1.38
C LEU A 189 26.51 -11.54 2.36
N GLN A 190 26.79 -10.24 2.23
CA GLN A 190 27.54 -9.46 3.20
C GLN A 190 26.64 -8.40 3.82
N ARG A 191 26.66 -8.24 5.14
CA ARG A 191 25.95 -7.17 5.84
C ARG A 191 26.94 -6.09 6.23
N LEU A 192 26.59 -4.83 5.98
CA LEU A 192 27.40 -3.67 6.30
C LEU A 192 26.54 -2.65 7.06
N ASN A 193 27.18 -1.93 7.98
CA ASN A 193 26.61 -0.76 8.63
C ASN A 193 27.33 0.48 8.07
N LEU A 194 26.61 1.34 7.36
CA LEU A 194 27.15 2.55 6.75
C LEU A 194 26.81 3.77 7.63
N PRO A 195 27.77 4.37 8.32
CA PRO A 195 27.56 5.63 9.04
C PRO A 195 27.20 6.76 8.04
N VAL A 196 26.19 7.54 8.36
CA VAL A 196 25.71 8.67 7.55
C VAL A 196 25.41 9.86 8.47
N GLU A 197 25.66 11.08 7.98
CA GLU A 197 25.57 12.30 8.81
C GLU A 197 24.15 12.69 9.18
N HIS A 198 23.16 12.30 8.39
CA HIS A 198 21.75 12.68 8.56
C HIS A 198 20.95 11.70 9.42
N ARG A 199 21.58 10.68 9.98
CA ARG A 199 20.96 9.67 10.85
C ARG A 199 21.79 9.47 12.10
N ASP A 200 21.13 9.27 13.24
CA ASP A 200 21.79 8.93 14.50
C ASP A 200 22.34 7.49 14.51
N GLN A 201 21.76 6.63 13.67
CA GLN A 201 22.18 5.24 13.51
C GLN A 201 22.67 4.96 12.09
N PRO A 202 23.66 4.06 11.93
CA PRO A 202 24.15 3.69 10.62
C PRO A 202 23.07 2.98 9.79
N LEU A 203 23.09 3.17 8.47
CA LEU A 203 22.24 2.45 7.53
C LEU A 203 22.67 0.99 7.46
N GLN A 204 21.73 0.09 7.60
CA GLN A 204 21.96 -1.33 7.37
C GLN A 204 21.84 -1.65 5.87
N ILE A 205 22.86 -2.30 5.33
CA ILE A 205 22.96 -2.63 3.92
C ILE A 205 23.23 -4.13 3.79
N GLN A 206 22.50 -4.78 2.93
CA GLN A 206 22.80 -6.14 2.48
C GLN A 206 23.40 -6.09 1.08
N LEU A 207 24.63 -6.60 0.92
CA LEU A 207 25.31 -6.75 -0.36
C LEU A 207 25.27 -8.21 -0.81
N TRP A 208 24.71 -8.43 -1.97
CA TRP A 208 24.71 -9.73 -2.66
C TRP A 208 25.74 -9.68 -3.79
N ARG A 209 26.87 -10.34 -3.58
CA ARG A 209 27.94 -10.38 -4.58
C ARG A 209 27.64 -11.42 -5.66
N PRO A 210 28.08 -11.21 -6.91
CA PRO A 210 27.95 -12.22 -7.95
C PRO A 210 28.59 -13.54 -7.54
N LEU A 211 27.87 -14.64 -7.77
CA LEU A 211 28.36 -16.00 -7.49
C LEU A 211 28.95 -16.69 -8.73
N SER A 212 28.75 -16.14 -9.92
CA SER A 212 29.22 -16.76 -11.15
C SER A 212 30.73 -16.71 -11.26
N ALA A 213 31.32 -17.90 -11.48
CA ALA A 213 32.70 -18.04 -11.88
C ALA A 213 32.91 -17.50 -13.32
N GLU A 214 34.06 -16.87 -13.54
CA GLU A 214 34.71 -16.52 -14.80
C GLU A 214 33.81 -16.28 -16.03
N GLY A 215 33.70 -15.03 -16.48
CA GLY A 215 33.25 -14.66 -17.81
C GLY A 215 31.86 -14.03 -17.96
N LEU A 216 31.07 -13.88 -16.92
CA LEU A 216 29.80 -13.16 -16.95
C LEU A 216 29.90 -11.84 -16.17
N GLU A 217 30.73 -10.91 -16.64
CA GLU A 217 30.72 -9.56 -16.12
C GLU A 217 29.41 -8.86 -16.55
N ARG A 218 28.50 -8.66 -15.61
CA ARG A 218 27.29 -7.87 -15.83
C ARG A 218 27.61 -6.39 -15.71
N SER A 219 27.12 -5.59 -16.65
CA SER A 219 27.31 -4.14 -16.62
C SER A 219 26.37 -3.46 -15.61
N HIS A 220 25.23 -4.08 -15.32
CA HIS A 220 24.24 -3.53 -14.40
C HIS A 220 24.44 -4.03 -12.97
N TRP A 221 24.19 -3.13 -12.01
CA TRP A 221 24.09 -3.44 -10.59
C TRP A 221 22.81 -2.80 -10.01
N LEU A 222 22.26 -3.37 -8.96
CA LEU A 222 20.96 -2.97 -8.45
C LEU A 222 21.04 -2.38 -7.05
N VAL A 223 20.18 -1.38 -6.77
CA VAL A 223 19.83 -0.96 -5.41
C VAL A 223 18.35 -1.21 -5.22
N LEU A 224 18.01 -2.03 -4.23
CA LEU A 224 16.62 -2.39 -3.89
C LEU A 224 16.23 -1.75 -2.56
N MET A 225 15.04 -1.17 -2.52
CA MET A 225 14.51 -0.43 -1.38
C MET A 225 13.19 -1.06 -0.92
N PRO A 226 13.08 -1.54 0.32
CA PRO A 226 11.84 -2.05 0.89
C PRO A 226 10.74 -0.99 0.96
N GLY A 227 9.49 -1.44 1.04
CA GLY A 227 8.32 -0.61 1.27
C GLY A 227 8.23 -0.12 2.72
N LEU A 228 7.07 0.42 3.06
CA LEU A 228 6.75 0.82 4.42
C LEU A 228 6.69 -0.42 5.33
N GLY A 229 7.34 -0.36 6.48
CA GLY A 229 7.44 -1.50 7.40
C GLY A 229 8.36 -2.62 6.91
N GLY A 230 9.04 -2.43 5.77
CA GLY A 230 9.88 -3.44 5.18
C GLY A 230 11.29 -3.49 5.74
N SER A 231 11.89 -4.67 5.65
CA SER A 231 13.30 -4.92 5.96
C SER A 231 14.05 -5.40 4.71
N PRO A 232 15.38 -5.40 4.70
CA PRO A 232 16.16 -5.94 3.60
C PRO A 232 15.88 -7.43 3.30
N ASP A 233 15.39 -8.18 4.26
CA ASP A 233 15.05 -9.59 4.07
C ASP A 233 13.85 -9.81 3.13
N HIS A 234 13.02 -8.78 2.92
CA HIS A 234 11.94 -8.80 1.92
C HIS A 234 12.44 -9.00 0.48
N PHE A 235 13.71 -8.66 0.21
CA PHE A 235 14.36 -8.87 -1.08
C PHE A 235 15.37 -10.02 -1.09
N ARG A 236 15.44 -10.83 -0.03
CA ARG A 236 16.40 -11.94 0.07
C ARG A 236 16.28 -12.92 -1.11
N TRP A 237 15.04 -13.25 -1.50
CA TRP A 237 14.78 -14.12 -2.65
C TRP A 237 15.34 -13.54 -3.95
N LEU A 238 15.13 -12.25 -4.19
CA LEU A 238 15.57 -11.56 -5.41
C LEU A 238 17.09 -11.32 -5.42
N GLY A 239 17.65 -10.88 -4.27
CA GLY A 239 19.10 -10.72 -4.11
C GLY A 239 19.85 -12.02 -4.39
N ARG A 240 19.36 -13.14 -3.85
CA ARG A 240 19.88 -14.48 -4.08
C ARG A 240 19.78 -14.88 -5.56
N ALA A 241 18.64 -14.68 -6.18
CA ALA A 241 18.41 -15.04 -7.56
C ALA A 241 19.31 -14.27 -8.53
N LEU A 242 19.36 -12.95 -8.37
CA LEU A 242 20.15 -12.08 -9.23
C LEU A 242 21.66 -12.30 -9.06
N SER A 243 22.14 -12.50 -7.83
CA SER A 243 23.55 -12.80 -7.57
C SER A 243 24.00 -14.10 -8.23
N ARG A 244 23.14 -15.13 -8.29
CA ARG A 244 23.40 -16.37 -9.03
C ARG A 244 23.51 -16.15 -10.54
N GLN A 245 22.81 -15.16 -11.08
CA GLN A 245 22.85 -14.78 -12.49
C GLN A 245 23.96 -13.76 -12.83
N GLY A 246 24.79 -13.43 -11.83
CA GLY A 246 25.94 -12.55 -11.99
C GLY A 246 25.65 -11.05 -11.73
N TRP A 247 24.43 -10.65 -11.37
CA TRP A 247 24.15 -9.27 -11.04
C TRP A 247 24.41 -8.98 -9.57
N PRO A 248 25.24 -7.96 -9.27
CA PRO A 248 25.42 -7.47 -7.91
C PRO A 248 24.19 -6.72 -7.44
N VAL A 249 23.76 -6.99 -6.20
CA VAL A 249 22.59 -6.34 -5.61
C VAL A 249 22.93 -5.77 -4.25
N LEU A 250 22.51 -4.53 -4.02
CA LEU A 250 22.50 -3.88 -2.73
C LEU A 250 21.05 -3.72 -2.28
N VAL A 251 20.72 -4.15 -1.07
CA VAL A 251 19.43 -3.88 -0.45
C VAL A 251 19.64 -2.91 0.71
N LEU A 252 18.93 -1.80 0.68
CA LEU A 252 19.07 -0.69 1.64
C LEU A 252 17.91 -0.67 2.61
N GLU A 253 18.19 -0.68 3.91
CA GLU A 253 17.19 -0.41 4.94
C GLU A 253 17.02 1.10 5.14
N HIS A 254 15.78 1.51 5.40
CA HIS A 254 15.45 2.92 5.65
C HIS A 254 14.91 3.10 7.07
N PRO A 255 15.74 3.48 8.05
CA PRO A 255 15.30 3.72 9.41
C PRO A 255 14.15 4.73 9.49
N GLY A 256 13.18 4.48 10.35
CA GLY A 256 12.00 5.33 10.52
C GLY A 256 10.82 4.98 9.60
N SER A 257 11.04 4.13 8.59
CA SER A 257 9.99 3.52 7.76
C SER A 257 10.14 2.00 7.63
N ASP A 258 11.00 1.41 8.42
CA ASP A 258 11.36 0.01 8.52
C ASP A 258 10.41 -0.79 9.45
N ALA A 259 10.71 -2.06 9.66
CA ALA A 259 9.97 -2.93 10.55
C ALA A 259 9.94 -2.42 12.00
N LEU A 260 11.03 -1.80 12.49
CA LEU A 260 11.09 -1.21 13.84
C LEU A 260 10.14 -0.01 13.97
N ALA A 261 9.97 0.78 12.91
CA ALA A 261 9.04 1.89 12.90
C ALA A 261 7.58 1.41 13.00
N VAL A 262 7.24 0.33 12.31
CA VAL A 262 5.91 -0.29 12.39
C VAL A 262 5.70 -0.96 13.74
N GLN A 263 6.70 -1.66 14.28
CA GLN A 263 6.62 -2.20 15.63
C GLN A 263 6.37 -1.10 16.68
N ALA A 264 7.05 0.04 16.55
CA ALA A 264 6.83 1.18 17.44
C ALA A 264 5.42 1.78 17.33
N LEU A 265 4.79 1.72 16.14
CA LEU A 265 3.38 2.05 15.95
C LEU A 265 2.48 1.05 16.69
N LEU A 266 2.69 -0.26 16.50
CA LEU A 266 1.89 -1.30 17.16
C LEU A 266 1.97 -1.21 18.68
N GLU A 267 3.13 -0.82 19.21
CA GLU A 267 3.34 -0.56 20.62
C GLU A 267 2.84 0.83 21.08
N GLY A 268 2.20 1.60 20.19
CA GLY A 268 1.66 2.92 20.48
C GLY A 268 2.70 3.99 20.81
N ARG A 269 3.97 3.78 20.44
CA ARG A 269 5.08 4.70 20.75
C ARG A 269 5.29 5.81 19.72
N ARG A 270 4.75 5.66 18.51
CA ARG A 270 4.86 6.65 17.43
C ARG A 270 3.69 6.54 16.46
N PRO A 271 3.37 7.62 15.71
CA PRO A 271 2.37 7.54 14.65
C PRO A 271 2.88 6.66 13.48
N PRO A 272 1.96 6.14 12.64
CA PRO A 272 2.32 5.43 11.43
C PRO A 272 3.21 6.31 10.55
N PRO A 273 4.33 5.76 10.06
CA PRO A 273 5.14 6.50 9.10
C PRO A 273 4.37 6.70 7.79
N GLY A 274 4.52 7.87 7.21
CA GLY A 274 3.86 8.28 5.97
C GLY A 274 4.84 8.86 4.95
N ALA A 275 4.39 9.81 4.15
CA ALA A 275 5.21 10.44 3.12
C ALA A 275 6.36 11.30 3.69
N GLU A 276 6.29 11.73 4.95
CA GLU A 276 7.33 12.52 5.62
C GLU A 276 8.69 11.82 5.70
N VAL A 277 8.73 10.48 5.51
CA VAL A 277 9.99 9.72 5.49
C VAL A 277 10.74 9.80 4.16
N LEU A 278 10.08 10.27 3.08
CA LEU A 278 10.66 10.30 1.73
C LEU A 278 11.94 11.13 1.61
N PRO A 279 12.04 12.34 2.19
CA PRO A 279 13.27 13.11 2.14
C PRO A 279 14.49 12.36 2.69
N ASP A 280 14.31 11.67 3.80
CA ASP A 280 15.38 10.88 4.41
C ASP A 280 15.71 9.63 3.60
N ARG A 281 14.71 8.96 3.03
CA ARG A 281 14.94 7.81 2.13
C ARG A 281 15.76 8.19 0.91
N LEU A 282 15.53 9.38 0.35
CA LEU A 282 16.31 9.91 -0.77
C LEU A 282 17.75 10.22 -0.33
N ARG A 283 17.95 10.82 0.87
CA ARG A 283 19.30 11.06 1.43
C ARG A 283 20.03 9.75 1.73
N ASP A 284 19.34 8.74 2.25
CA ASP A 284 19.91 7.41 2.49
C ASP A 284 20.47 6.81 1.20
N LEU A 285 19.68 6.87 0.12
CA LEU A 285 20.12 6.41 -1.20
C LEU A 285 21.32 7.20 -1.71
N ASP A 286 21.29 8.52 -1.65
CA ASP A 286 22.40 9.38 -2.07
C ASP A 286 23.69 9.06 -1.29
N ALA A 287 23.57 8.84 0.03
CA ALA A 287 24.71 8.47 0.88
C ALA A 287 25.31 7.12 0.47
N VAL A 288 24.48 6.13 0.13
CA VAL A 288 24.92 4.82 -0.34
C VAL A 288 25.61 4.91 -1.70
N LEU A 289 25.04 5.65 -2.65
CA LEU A 289 25.66 5.88 -3.96
C LEU A 289 27.00 6.59 -3.84
N ALA A 290 27.09 7.62 -2.98
CA ALA A 290 28.33 8.33 -2.69
C ALA A 290 29.36 7.44 -1.98
N ALA A 291 28.94 6.58 -1.05
CA ALA A 291 29.84 5.64 -0.37
C ALA A 291 30.48 4.65 -1.36
N ARG A 292 29.67 4.11 -2.29
CA ARG A 292 30.19 3.27 -3.39
C ARG A 292 31.21 4.04 -4.26
N GLN A 293 30.90 5.27 -4.66
CA GLN A 293 31.82 6.09 -5.46
C GLN A 293 33.14 6.36 -4.74
N ARG A 294 33.13 6.51 -3.41
CA ARG A 294 34.34 6.67 -2.59
C ARG A 294 35.07 5.35 -2.30
N GLY A 295 34.57 4.20 -2.77
CA GLY A 295 35.20 2.92 -2.51
C GLY A 295 35.04 2.38 -1.09
N VAL A 296 34.04 2.86 -0.32
CA VAL A 296 33.75 2.33 1.04
C VAL A 296 33.36 0.85 0.98
N PHE A 297 32.74 0.46 -0.10
CA PHE A 297 32.51 -0.94 -0.46
C PHE A 297 32.60 -1.10 -1.99
N GLU A 298 33.06 -2.27 -2.41
CA GLU A 298 33.16 -2.58 -3.83
C GLU A 298 31.95 -3.40 -4.29
N LEU A 299 31.34 -2.95 -5.37
CA LEU A 299 30.27 -3.64 -6.06
C LEU A 299 30.47 -3.47 -7.57
N PRO A 300 30.69 -4.55 -8.33
CA PRO A 300 30.94 -4.44 -9.77
C PRO A 300 29.72 -3.88 -10.52
N GLY A 301 29.93 -3.52 -11.79
CA GLY A 301 28.93 -2.91 -12.65
C GLY A 301 29.04 -1.39 -12.75
N THR A 302 28.68 -0.87 -13.92
CA THR A 302 28.77 0.56 -14.26
C THR A 302 27.41 1.21 -14.46
N ARG A 303 26.36 0.43 -14.69
CA ARG A 303 25.00 0.89 -14.96
C ARG A 303 24.11 0.59 -13.77
N LEU A 304 23.46 1.62 -13.23
CA LEU A 304 22.62 1.51 -12.05
C LEU A 304 21.17 1.13 -12.43
N VAL A 305 20.60 0.19 -11.70
CA VAL A 305 19.17 -0.07 -11.67
C VAL A 305 18.65 0.24 -10.27
N LEU A 306 17.75 1.18 -10.16
CA LEU A 306 17.02 1.44 -8.91
C LEU A 306 15.77 0.59 -8.84
N GLY A 307 15.47 0.01 -7.70
CA GLY A 307 14.25 -0.76 -7.56
C GLY A 307 13.70 -0.74 -6.15
N GLY A 308 12.48 -1.21 -6.01
CA GLY A 308 11.85 -1.30 -4.70
C GLY A 308 10.44 -1.83 -4.76
N HIS A 309 9.87 -1.98 -3.59
CA HIS A 309 8.49 -2.39 -3.39
C HIS A 309 7.70 -1.22 -2.79
N SER A 310 6.49 -0.97 -3.27
CA SER A 310 5.57 0.02 -2.68
C SER A 310 6.25 1.39 -2.51
N LEU A 311 6.37 1.91 -1.28
CA LEU A 311 7.08 3.15 -0.98
C LEU A 311 8.55 3.14 -1.46
N GLY A 312 9.20 1.96 -1.49
CA GLY A 312 10.54 1.81 -2.06
C GLY A 312 10.57 2.00 -3.57
N ALA A 313 9.53 1.54 -4.28
CA ALA A 313 9.38 1.77 -5.73
C ALA A 313 9.12 3.26 -6.02
N LEU A 314 8.28 3.92 -5.23
CA LEU A 314 8.09 5.37 -5.31
C LEU A 314 9.40 6.12 -5.05
N THR A 315 10.16 5.73 -4.02
CA THR A 315 11.49 6.31 -3.72
C THR A 315 12.42 6.17 -4.94
N ALA A 316 12.42 5.01 -5.62
CA ALA A 316 13.22 4.78 -6.82
C ALA A 316 12.82 5.71 -7.99
N LEU A 317 11.52 5.93 -8.22
CA LEU A 317 11.04 6.85 -9.25
C LEU A 317 11.41 8.30 -8.92
N LEU A 318 11.23 8.74 -7.67
CA LEU A 318 11.63 10.08 -7.23
C LEU A 318 13.14 10.29 -7.37
N ALA A 319 13.94 9.29 -6.96
CA ALA A 319 15.40 9.31 -7.10
C ALA A 319 15.86 9.31 -8.56
N ALA A 320 15.07 8.74 -9.46
CA ALA A 320 15.29 8.82 -10.90
C ALA A 320 14.94 10.20 -11.51
N GLY A 321 14.58 11.18 -10.69
CA GLY A 321 14.27 12.55 -11.10
C GLY A 321 12.79 12.81 -11.38
N ALA A 322 11.91 11.85 -11.10
CA ALA A 322 10.46 11.99 -11.31
C ALA A 322 9.82 12.86 -10.22
N GLY A 323 9.98 14.19 -10.28
CA GLY A 323 9.23 15.10 -9.40
C GLY A 323 7.73 15.06 -9.68
N PRO A 324 6.86 15.30 -8.66
CA PRO A 324 5.41 15.35 -8.86
C PRO A 324 4.97 16.43 -9.86
N GLU A 325 3.96 16.15 -10.67
CA GLU A 325 3.34 17.17 -11.54
C GLU A 325 2.64 18.25 -10.71
N ILE A 326 2.70 19.49 -11.20
CA ILE A 326 2.02 20.65 -10.60
C ILE A 326 0.53 20.37 -10.43
N GLY A 327 -0.06 20.85 -9.32
CA GLY A 327 -1.48 20.75 -9.03
C GLY A 327 -1.90 19.46 -8.31
N LEU A 328 -0.96 18.84 -7.60
CA LEU A 328 -1.23 17.67 -6.75
C LEU A 328 -2.35 17.96 -5.74
N GLY A 329 -2.32 19.09 -5.03
CA GLY A 329 -3.33 19.45 -4.03
C GLY A 329 -4.75 19.51 -4.59
N ARG A 330 -4.92 20.07 -5.77
CA ARG A 330 -6.24 20.08 -6.42
C ARG A 330 -6.70 18.65 -6.76
N ARG A 331 -5.80 17.79 -7.25
CA ARG A 331 -6.13 16.38 -7.54
C ARG A 331 -6.50 15.64 -6.27
N CYS A 332 -5.75 15.89 -5.20
CA CYS A 332 -6.00 15.29 -3.90
C CYS A 332 -7.32 15.76 -3.28
N GLY A 333 -7.68 17.05 -3.39
CA GLY A 333 -8.99 17.53 -2.97
C GLY A 333 -10.12 16.78 -3.64
N GLN A 334 -10.04 16.60 -4.97
CA GLN A 334 -11.07 15.87 -5.74
C GLN A 334 -11.10 14.36 -5.45
N ASP A 335 -9.96 13.76 -5.18
CA ASP A 335 -9.82 12.31 -5.07
C ASP A 335 -10.09 11.80 -3.64
N LEU A 336 -9.81 12.62 -2.64
CA LEU A 336 -10.08 12.31 -1.23
C LEU A 336 -11.53 12.61 -0.83
N ASP A 337 -12.30 13.35 -1.64
CA ASP A 337 -13.75 13.52 -1.44
C ASP A 337 -14.49 12.16 -1.52
N ASP A 338 -13.90 11.19 -2.22
CA ASP A 338 -14.42 9.81 -2.35
C ASP A 338 -13.58 8.83 -1.51
N LEU A 339 -13.64 8.77 -0.21
CA LEU A 339 -12.91 7.82 0.65
C LEU A 339 -12.06 6.78 -0.12
N PRO A 340 -10.71 6.83 -0.14
CA PRO A 340 -9.87 6.06 -1.07
C PRO A 340 -9.71 4.58 -0.67
N ILE A 341 -10.78 3.93 -0.23
CA ILE A 341 -10.78 2.54 0.26
C ILE A 341 -10.31 1.57 -0.83
N SER A 342 -10.60 1.88 -2.08
CA SER A 342 -10.21 1.05 -3.23
C SER A 342 -8.78 1.29 -3.73
N ASN A 343 -8.09 2.31 -3.20
CA ASN A 343 -6.70 2.62 -3.51
C ASN A 343 -6.05 3.38 -2.34
N LEU A 344 -5.59 2.67 -1.34
CA LEU A 344 -5.04 3.25 -0.12
C LEU A 344 -3.76 4.06 -0.35
N SER A 345 -3.04 3.81 -1.45
CA SER A 345 -1.83 4.57 -1.78
C SER A 345 -2.10 6.06 -2.02
N ARG A 346 -3.34 6.43 -2.35
CA ARG A 346 -3.74 7.83 -2.56
C ARG A 346 -3.56 8.70 -1.33
N LEU A 347 -3.76 8.14 -0.13
CA LEU A 347 -3.44 8.85 1.12
C LEU A 347 -1.98 9.25 1.19
N LEU A 348 -1.05 8.32 0.90
CA LEU A 348 0.37 8.62 0.86
C LEU A 348 0.73 9.61 -0.25
N GLN A 349 0.13 9.46 -1.44
CA GLN A 349 0.36 10.38 -2.55
C GLN A 349 -0.07 11.80 -2.21
N CYS A 350 -1.20 11.96 -1.54
CA CYS A 350 -1.70 13.27 -1.14
C CYS A 350 -0.89 13.89 0.01
N GLN A 351 -0.40 13.09 0.93
CA GLN A 351 0.47 13.58 2.00
C GLN A 351 1.78 14.18 1.45
N ILE A 352 2.24 13.76 0.26
CA ILE A 352 3.44 14.31 -0.39
C ILE A 352 3.33 15.82 -0.65
N GLU A 353 2.12 16.35 -0.82
CA GLU A 353 1.94 17.81 -1.00
C GLU A 353 2.49 18.62 0.19
N GLU A 354 2.40 18.07 1.39
CA GLU A 354 2.86 18.71 2.64
C GLU A 354 4.33 18.41 2.94
N VAL A 355 4.99 17.56 2.12
CA VAL A 355 6.37 17.13 2.35
C VAL A 355 7.34 17.88 1.44
N PRO A 356 8.30 18.62 1.99
CA PRO A 356 9.33 19.29 1.20
C PRO A 356 10.29 18.24 0.61
N LEU A 357 10.02 17.75 -0.58
CA LEU A 357 10.91 16.84 -1.28
C LEU A 357 12.18 17.59 -1.74
N PRO A 358 13.38 17.02 -1.54
CA PRO A 358 14.61 17.60 -2.07
C PRO A 358 14.59 17.56 -3.60
N ALA A 359 15.23 18.54 -4.23
CA ALA A 359 15.45 18.50 -5.67
C ALA A 359 16.46 17.38 -5.98
N VAL A 360 15.96 16.32 -6.60
CA VAL A 360 16.77 15.14 -6.94
C VAL A 360 17.24 15.26 -8.39
N ARG A 361 18.54 15.01 -8.60
CA ARG A 361 19.09 14.79 -9.95
C ARG A 361 19.27 13.30 -10.16
N PRO A 362 18.77 12.75 -11.30
CA PRO A 362 18.94 11.34 -11.57
C PRO A 362 20.43 10.96 -11.56
N PRO A 363 20.81 9.81 -10.99
CA PRO A 363 22.17 9.30 -11.05
C PRO A 363 22.65 9.19 -12.49
N ARG A 364 23.87 9.64 -12.79
CA ARG A 364 24.40 9.68 -14.18
C ARG A 364 24.43 8.34 -14.91
N GLN A 365 24.46 7.25 -14.16
CA GLN A 365 24.57 5.89 -14.68
C GLN A 365 23.24 5.12 -14.58
N LEU A 366 22.14 5.82 -14.31
CA LEU A 366 20.83 5.19 -14.20
C LEU A 366 20.42 4.61 -15.54
N ALA A 367 20.18 3.30 -15.56
CA ALA A 367 19.75 2.55 -16.74
C ALA A 367 18.28 2.16 -16.69
N ALA A 368 17.78 1.83 -15.49
CA ALA A 368 16.40 1.38 -15.34
C ALA A 368 15.85 1.58 -13.92
N VAL A 369 14.52 1.49 -13.81
CA VAL A 369 13.79 1.40 -12.55
C VAL A 369 12.97 0.11 -12.52
N VAL A 370 12.97 -0.60 -11.39
CA VAL A 370 12.16 -1.80 -11.13
C VAL A 370 11.20 -1.50 -9.98
N GLY A 371 9.92 -1.32 -10.29
CA GLY A 371 8.88 -1.03 -9.31
C GLY A 371 7.96 -2.24 -9.08
N LEU A 372 8.01 -2.82 -7.88
CA LEU A 372 7.08 -3.85 -7.45
C LEU A 372 5.94 -3.19 -6.68
N ASN A 373 4.69 -3.40 -7.12
CA ASN A 373 3.51 -2.79 -6.53
C ASN A 373 3.68 -1.27 -6.30
N SER A 374 4.18 -0.58 -7.34
CA SER A 374 4.45 0.85 -7.34
C SER A 374 3.15 1.66 -7.33
N PHE A 375 3.25 2.95 -7.01
CA PHE A 375 2.13 3.86 -7.07
C PHE A 375 2.59 5.29 -7.41
N GLY A 376 1.65 6.14 -7.82
CA GLY A 376 1.96 7.49 -8.25
C GLY A 376 0.96 8.08 -9.24
N SER A 377 -0.22 7.46 -9.39
CA SER A 377 -1.24 7.90 -10.35
C SER A 377 -1.70 9.36 -10.15
N LEU A 378 -1.73 9.84 -8.90
CA LEU A 378 -2.00 11.24 -8.59
C LEU A 378 -0.77 12.13 -8.74
N LEU A 379 0.43 11.60 -8.55
CA LEU A 379 1.67 12.35 -8.73
C LEU A 379 1.92 12.66 -10.20
N TRP A 380 1.64 11.68 -11.08
CA TRP A 380 1.92 11.74 -12.52
C TRP A 380 0.73 11.29 -13.37
N PRO A 381 -0.37 12.05 -13.39
CA PRO A 381 -1.57 11.64 -14.13
C PRO A 381 -1.39 11.63 -15.65
N ARG A 382 -0.44 12.38 -16.17
CA ARG A 382 -0.22 12.55 -17.62
C ARG A 382 1.17 12.11 -18.06
N ARG A 383 2.21 12.46 -17.31
CA ARG A 383 3.60 12.20 -17.70
C ARG A 383 4.52 12.08 -16.50
N ILE A 384 5.29 11.01 -16.47
CA ILE A 384 6.41 10.86 -15.53
C ILE A 384 7.65 11.51 -16.16
N PRO A 385 8.27 12.50 -15.51
CA PRO A 385 9.42 13.24 -16.07
C PRO A 385 10.73 12.44 -15.94
N LEU A 386 10.77 11.23 -16.48
CA LEU A 386 11.98 10.41 -16.56
C LEU A 386 12.70 10.63 -17.90
N PRO A 387 14.04 10.44 -17.94
CA PRO A 387 14.77 10.34 -19.21
C PRO A 387 14.26 9.18 -20.06
N SER A 388 14.15 9.38 -21.38
CA SER A 388 13.58 8.36 -22.29
C SER A 388 14.46 7.12 -22.46
N ASP A 389 15.75 7.21 -22.10
CA ASP A 389 16.69 6.09 -22.11
C ASP A 389 16.64 5.25 -20.83
N VAL A 390 15.91 5.69 -19.81
CA VAL A 390 15.66 4.91 -18.59
C VAL A 390 14.48 3.97 -18.82
N ALA A 391 14.74 2.68 -18.84
CA ALA A 391 13.70 1.66 -18.95
C ALA A 391 13.00 1.44 -17.61
N VAL A 392 11.71 1.11 -17.63
CA VAL A 392 10.94 0.87 -16.40
C VAL A 392 10.25 -0.49 -16.45
N PHE A 393 10.46 -1.28 -15.41
CA PHE A 393 9.73 -2.51 -15.15
C PHE A 393 8.76 -2.27 -13.98
N LEU A 394 7.48 -2.51 -14.20
CA LEU A 394 6.46 -2.46 -13.14
C LEU A 394 5.87 -3.83 -12.91
N SER A 395 5.50 -4.15 -11.69
CA SER A 395 4.67 -5.33 -11.40
C SER A 395 3.57 -5.00 -10.42
N GLY A 396 2.46 -5.75 -10.52
CA GLY A 396 1.33 -5.65 -9.60
C GLY A 396 0.54 -6.94 -9.54
N GLY A 397 -0.25 -7.08 -8.50
CA GLY A 397 -1.16 -8.19 -8.28
C GLY A 397 -2.61 -7.79 -8.48
N THR A 398 -3.45 -8.70 -9.00
CA THR A 398 -4.86 -8.37 -9.25
C THR A 398 -5.71 -8.27 -7.97
N LEU A 399 -5.20 -8.72 -6.83
CA LEU A 399 -5.83 -8.57 -5.51
C LEU A 399 -5.18 -7.45 -4.67
N ASP A 400 -4.36 -6.59 -5.29
CA ASP A 400 -3.76 -5.45 -4.61
C ASP A 400 -4.78 -4.31 -4.47
N LEU A 401 -5.24 -4.06 -3.23
CA LEU A 401 -6.13 -2.95 -2.87
C LEU A 401 -5.37 -1.71 -2.37
N ILE A 402 -4.07 -1.86 -2.10
CA ILE A 402 -3.22 -0.74 -1.67
C ILE A 402 -2.74 0.04 -2.89
N THR A 403 -2.25 -0.67 -3.91
CA THR A 403 -1.81 -0.11 -5.19
C THR A 403 -2.45 -0.86 -6.36
N PRO A 404 -3.76 -0.67 -6.61
CA PRO A 404 -4.50 -1.44 -7.60
C PRO A 404 -3.88 -1.35 -9.00
N PRO A 405 -3.66 -2.49 -9.69
CA PRO A 405 -2.88 -2.51 -10.93
C PRO A 405 -3.49 -1.66 -12.05
N LEU A 406 -4.81 -1.55 -12.12
CA LEU A 406 -5.45 -0.73 -13.14
C LEU A 406 -5.08 0.75 -13.01
N SER A 407 -5.27 1.32 -11.83
CA SER A 407 -5.01 2.75 -11.60
C SER A 407 -3.53 3.05 -11.42
N GLU A 408 -2.76 2.16 -10.77
CA GLU A 408 -1.38 2.43 -10.43
C GLU A 408 -0.43 1.86 -11.49
N GLN A 409 -0.28 0.55 -11.66
CA GLN A 409 0.73 0.02 -12.57
C GLN A 409 0.45 0.36 -14.04
N LEU A 410 -0.78 0.20 -14.51
CA LEU A 410 -1.14 0.54 -15.89
C LEU A 410 -1.22 2.06 -16.07
N GLY A 411 -1.74 2.80 -15.08
CA GLY A 411 -1.72 4.26 -15.09
C GLY A 411 -0.31 4.83 -15.20
N LEU A 412 0.63 4.34 -14.39
CA LEU A 412 2.04 4.72 -14.46
C LEU A 412 2.66 4.33 -15.80
N LEU A 413 2.42 3.09 -16.27
CA LEU A 413 2.95 2.60 -17.54
C LEU A 413 2.56 3.50 -18.71
N ARG A 414 1.30 3.96 -18.75
CA ARG A 414 0.83 4.93 -19.75
C ARG A 414 1.55 6.28 -19.66
N SER A 415 1.82 6.73 -18.43
CA SER A 415 2.44 8.04 -18.17
C SER A 415 3.96 8.06 -18.33
N LEU A 416 4.61 6.91 -18.51
CA LEU A 416 6.06 6.80 -18.73
C LEU A 416 6.47 7.32 -20.11
N PRO A 417 7.71 7.83 -20.28
CA PRO A 417 8.28 8.08 -21.60
C PRO A 417 8.33 6.81 -22.44
N ALA A 418 8.17 6.96 -23.75
CA ALA A 418 8.27 5.85 -24.67
C ALA A 418 9.66 5.21 -24.60
N ASN A 419 9.72 3.95 -24.20
CA ASN A 419 10.94 3.14 -24.17
C ASN A 419 10.59 1.68 -24.50
N PRO A 420 11.23 1.06 -25.50
CA PRO A 420 10.84 -0.26 -25.97
C PRO A 420 11.12 -1.39 -24.97
N ALA A 421 11.96 -1.18 -23.96
CA ALA A 421 12.20 -2.13 -22.89
C ALA A 421 11.20 -1.97 -21.73
N THR A 422 10.48 -0.85 -21.66
CA THR A 422 9.51 -0.56 -20.60
C THR A 422 8.29 -1.47 -20.68
N ARG A 423 7.91 -2.05 -19.55
CA ARG A 423 6.79 -2.99 -19.46
C ARG A 423 6.22 -3.11 -18.05
N ALA A 424 4.99 -3.57 -17.96
CA ALA A 424 4.38 -4.04 -16.72
C ALA A 424 4.09 -5.53 -16.76
N VAL A 425 4.08 -6.15 -15.59
CA VAL A 425 3.71 -7.56 -15.37
C VAL A 425 2.62 -7.61 -14.30
N LEU A 426 1.46 -8.11 -14.67
CA LEU A 426 0.37 -8.35 -13.74
C LEU A 426 0.28 -9.84 -13.41
N VAL A 427 0.21 -10.17 -12.13
CA VAL A 427 0.10 -11.55 -11.65
C VAL A 427 -1.29 -11.73 -11.02
N GLU A 428 -2.06 -12.67 -11.57
CA GLU A 428 -3.40 -12.95 -11.06
C GLU A 428 -3.36 -13.58 -9.69
N GLY A 429 -4.31 -13.15 -8.84
CA GLY A 429 -4.41 -13.62 -7.47
C GLY A 429 -3.29 -13.13 -6.54
N ALA A 430 -2.29 -12.42 -7.03
CA ALA A 430 -1.27 -11.82 -6.17
C ALA A 430 -1.82 -10.57 -5.45
N SER A 431 -1.37 -10.34 -4.22
CA SER A 431 -1.68 -9.18 -3.38
C SER A 431 -0.51 -8.20 -3.34
N HIS A 432 -0.68 -7.11 -2.59
CA HIS A 432 0.39 -6.14 -2.31
C HIS A 432 1.61 -6.79 -1.65
N PHE A 433 1.40 -7.78 -0.78
CA PHE A 433 2.45 -8.40 0.03
C PHE A 433 3.07 -9.64 -0.59
N SER A 434 2.50 -10.18 -1.68
CA SER A 434 3.05 -11.38 -2.33
C SER A 434 4.53 -11.29 -2.70
N PRO A 435 5.07 -10.13 -3.19
CA PRO A 435 6.49 -10.01 -3.53
C PRO A 435 7.43 -9.97 -2.32
N VAL A 436 6.93 -9.62 -1.13
CA VAL A 436 7.78 -9.29 0.03
C VAL A 436 7.64 -10.28 1.18
N ARG A 437 6.89 -11.35 1.02
CA ARG A 437 6.81 -12.37 2.06
C ARG A 437 8.15 -13.04 2.31
N VAL A 438 8.51 -13.19 3.57
CA VAL A 438 9.75 -13.87 3.99
C VAL A 438 9.44 -15.34 4.25
N GLU A 439 10.26 -16.24 3.72
CA GLU A 439 10.16 -17.67 3.95
C GLU A 439 10.39 -18.01 5.44
N GLY A 440 9.51 -18.81 6.01
CA GLY A 440 9.57 -19.17 7.44
C GLY A 440 8.75 -18.27 8.38
N GLN A 441 8.13 -17.21 7.90
CA GLN A 441 7.14 -16.42 8.66
C GLN A 441 5.74 -17.06 8.69
N SER A 442 5.62 -18.35 8.34
CA SER A 442 4.37 -19.08 8.50
C SER A 442 4.06 -19.33 9.96
N GLY A 443 3.12 -18.59 10.49
CA GLY A 443 2.20 -18.92 11.55
C GLY A 443 2.71 -19.74 12.74
N GLY A 444 3.45 -19.14 13.68
CA GLY A 444 3.85 -19.85 14.87
C GLY A 444 4.44 -19.02 16.00
N GLY A 445 4.57 -17.73 15.85
CA GLY A 445 5.04 -16.82 16.89
C GLY A 445 3.91 -15.93 17.39
N GLN A 446 3.67 -15.92 18.70
CA GLN A 446 2.79 -14.96 19.37
C GLN A 446 3.38 -13.54 19.26
N GLY A 447 3.19 -12.91 18.10
CA GLY A 447 3.48 -11.51 17.85
C GLY A 447 2.54 -11.07 16.74
N GLU A 448 1.62 -10.17 17.08
CA GLU A 448 0.75 -9.50 16.09
C GLU A 448 1.63 -8.70 15.13
N ASP A 449 2.05 -9.35 14.04
CA ASP A 449 2.73 -8.70 12.94
C ASP A 449 1.65 -8.11 12.01
N VAL A 450 1.82 -6.86 11.58
CA VAL A 450 0.94 -6.22 10.57
C VAL A 450 0.82 -7.10 9.32
N PHE A 451 1.83 -7.93 9.05
CA PHE A 451 1.82 -8.92 7.98
C PHE A 451 0.89 -10.13 8.28
N GLN A 452 0.53 -10.42 9.54
CA GLN A 452 -0.45 -11.46 9.88
C GLN A 452 -1.88 -11.04 9.55
N LEU A 453 -2.22 -9.76 9.71
CA LEU A 453 -3.47 -9.20 9.17
C LEU A 453 -3.54 -9.30 7.64
N GLY A 454 -2.39 -9.40 6.96
CA GLY A 454 -2.28 -9.62 5.52
C GLY A 454 -2.32 -11.09 5.10
N GLU A 455 -2.23 -12.07 5.99
CA GLU A 455 -2.23 -13.50 5.58
C GLU A 455 -3.57 -13.94 4.96
N GLU A 456 -4.68 -13.44 5.43
CA GLU A 456 -6.00 -13.63 4.81
C GLU A 456 -6.15 -12.87 3.49
N LEU A 457 -5.33 -11.84 3.26
CA LEU A 457 -5.29 -11.02 2.04
C LEU A 457 -4.18 -11.44 1.05
N VAL A 458 -3.43 -12.49 1.34
CA VAL A 458 -2.21 -12.83 0.57
C VAL A 458 -2.49 -13.50 -0.77
N GLY A 459 -3.71 -13.95 -1.06
CA GLY A 459 -4.06 -14.52 -2.36
C GLY A 459 -3.26 -15.79 -2.70
N VAL A 460 -2.85 -15.93 -3.98
CA VAL A 460 -2.06 -17.06 -4.49
C VAL A 460 -0.73 -17.18 -3.77
N GLN A 461 -0.27 -18.42 -3.52
CA GLN A 461 0.99 -18.74 -2.82
C GLN A 461 2.14 -17.77 -3.13
N PRO A 462 2.60 -16.95 -2.17
CA PRO A 462 3.56 -15.87 -2.40
C PRO A 462 4.88 -16.33 -3.01
N LEU A 463 5.38 -17.49 -2.62
CA LEU A 463 6.62 -18.06 -3.16
C LEU A 463 6.55 -18.31 -4.66
N ARG A 464 5.38 -18.65 -5.20
CA ARG A 464 5.17 -18.83 -6.64
C ARG A 464 5.15 -17.49 -7.36
N VAL A 465 4.56 -16.47 -6.76
CA VAL A 465 4.59 -15.10 -7.26
C VAL A 465 6.04 -14.60 -7.32
N GLN A 466 6.82 -14.79 -6.25
CA GLN A 466 8.23 -14.43 -6.20
C GLN A 466 9.05 -15.15 -7.29
N ALA A 467 8.87 -16.46 -7.44
CA ALA A 467 9.56 -17.23 -8.47
C ALA A 467 9.22 -16.77 -9.89
N GLN A 468 7.99 -16.31 -10.12
CA GLN A 468 7.61 -15.74 -11.42
C GLN A 468 8.18 -14.33 -11.62
N LEU A 469 8.11 -13.47 -10.61
CA LEU A 469 8.73 -12.14 -10.67
C LEU A 469 10.25 -12.22 -10.86
N GLU A 470 10.92 -13.19 -10.22
CA GLU A 470 12.33 -13.48 -10.48
C GLU A 470 12.62 -13.66 -11.97
N ARG A 471 11.84 -14.52 -12.63
CA ARG A 471 12.02 -14.80 -14.08
C ARG A 471 11.80 -13.55 -14.93
N GLU A 472 10.77 -12.77 -14.59
CA GLU A 472 10.44 -11.56 -15.33
C GLU A 472 11.52 -10.49 -15.18
N ILE A 473 12.05 -10.31 -13.95
CA ILE A 473 13.12 -9.35 -13.67
C ILE A 473 14.43 -9.80 -14.31
N VAL A 474 14.79 -11.10 -14.20
CA VAL A 474 15.97 -11.67 -14.88
C VAL A 474 15.88 -11.46 -16.38
N ARG A 475 14.72 -11.70 -16.99
CA ARG A 475 14.50 -11.44 -18.41
C ARG A 475 14.66 -9.96 -18.75
N PHE A 476 14.06 -9.08 -17.96
CA PHE A 476 14.17 -7.63 -18.15
C PHE A 476 15.63 -7.16 -18.10
N LEU A 477 16.39 -7.58 -17.09
CA LEU A 477 17.80 -7.23 -16.94
C LEU A 477 18.66 -7.84 -18.06
N SER A 478 18.35 -9.06 -18.51
CA SER A 478 19.04 -9.70 -19.63
C SER A 478 18.80 -8.96 -20.95
N ASP A 479 17.57 -8.50 -21.18
CA ASP A 479 17.23 -7.67 -22.34
C ASP A 479 18.02 -6.34 -22.33
N LEU A 480 18.15 -5.70 -21.16
CA LEU A 480 18.96 -4.47 -20.99
C LEU A 480 20.45 -4.72 -21.24
N GLU A 481 21.01 -5.82 -20.72
CA GLU A 481 22.43 -6.18 -20.95
C GLU A 481 22.74 -6.40 -22.42
N LEU A 482 21.81 -7.01 -23.16
CA LEU A 482 22.00 -7.37 -24.55
C LEU A 482 21.52 -6.28 -25.52
N GLY A 483 21.01 -5.14 -25.01
CA GLY A 483 20.40 -4.10 -25.82
C GLY A 483 19.22 -4.60 -26.65
N ARG A 484 18.56 -5.67 -26.20
CA ARG A 484 17.42 -6.25 -26.91
C ARG A 484 16.16 -5.43 -26.61
N VAL A 485 15.47 -5.08 -27.67
CA VAL A 485 14.07 -4.63 -27.57
C VAL A 485 13.24 -5.87 -27.25
N SER A 486 12.40 -5.81 -26.23
CA SER A 486 11.40 -6.87 -25.99
C SER A 486 10.70 -7.19 -27.30
N GLY A 487 10.75 -8.45 -27.72
CA GLY A 487 10.15 -8.88 -28.99
C GLY A 487 8.72 -8.35 -29.06
N SER A 488 8.27 -7.96 -30.23
CA SER A 488 6.97 -7.33 -30.47
C SER A 488 5.88 -8.14 -29.77
N MET A 489 5.38 -7.64 -28.64
CA MET A 489 4.14 -8.14 -28.07
C MET A 489 3.05 -7.80 -29.07
N GLN A 490 2.49 -8.81 -29.73
CA GLN A 490 1.35 -8.61 -30.63
C GLN A 490 0.26 -7.90 -29.82
N ASP A 491 -0.24 -6.80 -30.31
CA ASP A 491 -1.27 -5.97 -29.64
C ASP A 491 -0.92 -5.41 -28.25
N GLY A 492 0.36 -5.41 -27.86
CA GLY A 492 0.84 -4.81 -26.63
C GLY A 492 0.58 -5.60 -25.35
N VAL A 493 -0.01 -6.80 -25.44
CA VAL A 493 -0.30 -7.68 -24.30
C VAL A 493 0.08 -9.12 -24.62
N GLU A 494 0.66 -9.81 -23.63
CA GLU A 494 0.99 -11.24 -23.71
C GLU A 494 0.44 -11.95 -22.45
N HIS A 495 -0.40 -12.96 -22.64
CA HIS A 495 -0.91 -13.81 -21.58
C HIS A 495 -0.09 -15.09 -21.47
N LEU A 496 0.46 -15.35 -20.30
CA LEU A 496 1.26 -16.52 -19.98
C LEU A 496 0.57 -17.34 -18.90
N GLN A 497 0.62 -18.64 -19.03
CA GLN A 497 0.20 -19.56 -17.98
C GLN A 497 1.40 -20.36 -17.48
N VAL A 498 1.68 -20.27 -16.18
CA VAL A 498 2.81 -20.95 -15.53
C VAL A 498 2.26 -21.83 -14.40
N GLY A 499 1.96 -23.08 -14.74
CA GLY A 499 1.14 -23.97 -13.89
C GLY A 499 -0.29 -23.47 -13.82
N ASP A 500 -0.77 -23.16 -12.63
CA ASP A 500 -2.07 -22.55 -12.36
C ASP A 500 -2.00 -21.00 -12.20
N LEU A 501 -0.80 -20.41 -12.36
CA LEU A 501 -0.60 -18.98 -12.26
C LEU A 501 -0.76 -18.30 -13.63
N HIS A 502 -1.65 -17.33 -13.72
CA HIS A 502 -1.82 -16.48 -14.90
C HIS A 502 -1.03 -15.19 -14.75
N VAL A 503 -0.28 -14.85 -15.78
CA VAL A 503 0.64 -13.70 -15.80
C VAL A 503 0.44 -12.94 -17.10
N HIS A 504 0.30 -11.64 -17.01
CA HIS A 504 0.08 -10.77 -18.16
C HIS A 504 1.23 -9.76 -18.27
N ARG A 505 1.91 -9.75 -19.40
CA ARG A 505 2.90 -8.71 -19.74
C ARG A 505 2.24 -7.67 -20.61
N LEU A 506 2.46 -6.40 -20.30
CA LEU A 506 1.91 -5.27 -21.04
C LEU A 506 3.01 -4.26 -21.35
N ASN A 507 2.99 -3.72 -22.56
CA ASN A 507 3.68 -2.48 -22.89
C ASN A 507 2.71 -1.29 -22.82
N GLN A 508 3.16 -0.08 -23.15
CA GLN A 508 2.33 1.13 -23.10
C GLN A 508 1.04 1.02 -23.92
N ASN A 509 1.13 0.50 -25.15
CA ASN A 509 -0.05 0.31 -26.01
C ASN A 509 -1.06 -0.67 -25.38
N GLY A 510 -0.54 -1.73 -24.75
CA GLY A 510 -1.37 -2.67 -24.01
C GLY A 510 -2.07 -2.02 -22.82
N ALA A 511 -1.39 -1.13 -22.09
CA ALA A 511 -1.99 -0.42 -20.97
C ALA A 511 -3.12 0.52 -21.41
N GLU A 512 -2.95 1.25 -22.50
CA GLU A 512 -3.97 2.17 -23.06
C GLU A 512 -5.30 1.45 -23.33
N ARG A 513 -5.27 0.23 -23.86
CA ARG A 513 -6.48 -0.57 -24.15
C ARG A 513 -7.36 -0.87 -22.94
N PHE A 514 -6.82 -0.81 -21.73
CA PHE A 514 -7.57 -1.10 -20.50
C PHE A 514 -7.90 0.15 -19.68
N LEU A 515 -7.33 1.29 -20.05
CA LEU A 515 -7.52 2.55 -19.33
C LEU A 515 -8.58 3.44 -19.98
N ASP A 516 -8.85 3.23 -21.27
CA ASP A 516 -9.93 3.88 -22.03
C ASP A 516 -11.28 3.14 -21.83
#